data_babcf09c30b59e11b3740632872e8575
#
_entry.id   babcf09c30b59e11b3740632872e8575
#
_cell.length_a   1.000
_cell.length_b   1.000
_cell.length_c   1.000
_cell.angle_alpha   90.00
_cell.angle_beta   90.00
_cell.angle_gamma   90.00
#
_symmetry.space_group_name_H-M   'P 1'
#
loop_
_entity.id
_entity.type
_entity.pdbx_description
1 polymer ?
#
loop_
_entity_poly.entity_id
_entity_poly.type
_entity_poly.pdbx_seq_one_letter_code
_entity_poly.pdbx_strand_id
1 'polypeptide(L)'
;MNGKRNRMRYTIATVLFATVLVLTIHAIGQEPQVLSLHTRISLTGVKGRIDHFSVDVKGHRLFVAAVANHTLEVIDLQSGKRVHTITDLAEPQGVFYDASSNRLYVACALDGNTKIYDGTSFRQVATVKFPDDADNIRYDARTKSVIVGYAGAKALRNRQEGTGGLGFIDSDGKKTFEIIVDAHPESFQLEKTGTRLFVNVPDKQEIEVIDVVGRKVVDHWPVTSAKDNFPMALDEAHHRLFVATRTPPRLLVFDTKSGKEVASAEIAGNSDDLFYDSARGRIYVLTSKSALDVFQRRDPDHYDLIARILTPPRMQTGLFVPEWGRLFAAVPNQGEQEAEIQVYEAR
;
A
#
# COMPACT_ATOMS: atom_id res chain seq x y z
N MET A 1 -106.10 -34.77 -4.57
CA MET A 1 -105.34 -34.20 -5.70
C MET A 1 -103.99 -33.87 -5.19
N ASN A 2 -103.04 -34.80 -5.45
CA ASN A 2 -101.72 -34.83 -4.79
C ASN A 2 -100.67 -34.40 -5.79
N GLY A 3 -99.97 -33.30 -5.45
CA GLY A 3 -98.80 -32.81 -6.16
C GLY A 3 -97.50 -33.35 -5.53
N LYS A 4 -96.75 -34.24 -6.16
CA LYS A 4 -95.43 -34.72 -5.74
C LYS A 4 -94.38 -33.70 -6.09
N ARG A 5 -93.67 -33.15 -5.09
CA ARG A 5 -92.44 -32.35 -5.26
C ARG A 5 -91.22 -33.27 -5.38
N ASN A 6 -90.57 -33.25 -6.56
CA ASN A 6 -89.26 -33.85 -6.77
C ASN A 6 -88.19 -32.94 -6.20
N ARG A 7 -87.42 -33.41 -5.23
CA ARG A 7 -86.19 -32.76 -4.79
C ARG A 7 -84.99 -33.34 -5.52
N MET A 8 -84.43 -32.51 -6.34
CA MET A 8 -83.15 -32.80 -7.03
C MET A 8 -82.01 -32.51 -6.07
N ARG A 9 -81.22 -33.54 -5.74
CA ARG A 9 -80.01 -33.45 -4.88
C ARG A 9 -78.84 -33.14 -5.80
N TYR A 10 -78.24 -31.95 -5.63
CA TYR A 10 -76.97 -31.57 -6.24
C TYR A 10 -75.85 -32.07 -5.32
N THR A 11 -75.01 -32.97 -5.85
CA THR A 11 -73.76 -33.41 -5.20
C THR A 11 -72.67 -32.41 -5.63
N ILE A 12 -72.18 -31.58 -4.74
CA ILE A 12 -71.04 -30.69 -4.98
C ILE A 12 -69.76 -31.51 -4.77
N ALA A 13 -69.04 -31.81 -5.83
CA ALA A 13 -67.74 -32.41 -5.74
C ALA A 13 -66.72 -31.26 -5.53
N THR A 14 -66.15 -31.20 -4.33
CA THR A 14 -65.09 -30.24 -3.99
C THR A 14 -63.77 -30.83 -4.49
N VAL A 15 -63.19 -30.26 -5.56
CA VAL A 15 -61.86 -30.58 -6.06
C VAL A 15 -60.85 -29.74 -5.29
N LEU A 16 -60.10 -30.34 -4.41
CA LEU A 16 -58.94 -29.70 -3.73
C LEU A 16 -57.77 -29.64 -4.72
N PHE A 17 -57.45 -28.43 -5.20
CA PHE A 17 -56.18 -28.17 -5.91
C PHE A 17 -55.09 -27.95 -4.84
N ALA A 18 -54.22 -28.95 -4.63
CA ALA A 18 -53.02 -28.78 -3.85
C ALA A 18 -51.95 -28.10 -4.71
N THR A 19 -51.79 -26.79 -4.49
CA THR A 19 -50.70 -26.02 -5.12
C THR A 19 -49.38 -26.34 -4.35
N VAL A 20 -48.53 -27.17 -4.95
CA VAL A 20 -47.16 -27.42 -4.42
C VAL A 20 -46.30 -26.22 -4.82
N LEU A 21 -46.03 -25.32 -3.86
CA LEU A 21 -45.10 -24.22 -4.01
C LEU A 21 -43.67 -24.78 -3.90
N VAL A 22 -43.04 -25.01 -5.03
CA VAL A 22 -41.60 -25.38 -5.09
C VAL A 22 -40.80 -24.12 -4.84
N LEU A 23 -40.33 -23.91 -3.61
CA LEU A 23 -39.33 -22.91 -3.25
C LEU A 23 -37.97 -23.38 -3.82
N THR A 24 -37.60 -22.89 -4.99
CA THR A 24 -36.23 -22.97 -5.45
C THR A 24 -35.38 -22.02 -4.62
N ILE A 25 -34.70 -22.56 -3.62
CA ILE A 25 -33.63 -21.85 -2.92
C ILE A 25 -32.49 -21.71 -3.92
N HIS A 26 -32.39 -20.55 -4.58
CA HIS A 26 -31.17 -20.19 -5.26
C HIS A 26 -30.12 -20.00 -4.17
N ALA A 27 -29.21 -20.94 -4.03
CA ALA A 27 -27.95 -20.71 -3.32
C ALA A 27 -27.26 -19.56 -4.05
N ILE A 28 -27.35 -18.36 -3.50
CA ILE A 28 -26.53 -17.23 -3.93
C ILE A 28 -25.11 -17.67 -3.57
N GLY A 29 -24.40 -18.23 -4.54
CA GLY A 29 -22.97 -18.47 -4.41
C GLY A 29 -22.33 -17.15 -4.06
N GLN A 30 -21.77 -17.03 -2.86
CA GLN A 30 -20.93 -15.90 -2.53
C GLN A 30 -19.83 -15.84 -3.59
N GLU A 31 -19.81 -14.78 -4.39
CA GLU A 31 -18.68 -14.49 -5.27
C GLU A 31 -17.40 -14.62 -4.44
N PRO A 32 -16.37 -15.32 -4.93
CA PRO A 32 -15.15 -15.52 -4.16
C PRO A 32 -14.59 -14.16 -3.77
N GLN A 33 -14.56 -13.92 -2.48
CA GLN A 33 -14.10 -12.65 -1.91
C GLN A 33 -12.64 -12.45 -2.30
N VAL A 34 -12.34 -11.44 -3.10
CA VAL A 34 -11.02 -11.14 -3.68
C VAL A 34 -9.93 -10.95 -2.62
N LEU A 35 -10.33 -10.30 -1.52
CA LEU A 35 -9.58 -10.13 -0.28
C LEU A 35 -10.52 -10.40 0.89
N SER A 36 -10.07 -11.16 1.88
CA SER A 36 -10.83 -11.39 3.11
C SER A 36 -10.05 -10.92 4.33
N LEU A 37 -10.70 -10.20 5.23
CA LEU A 37 -10.11 -9.84 6.51
C LEU A 37 -9.84 -11.13 7.31
N HIS A 38 -8.56 -11.42 7.55
CA HIS A 38 -8.10 -12.61 8.24
C HIS A 38 -8.02 -12.38 9.75
N THR A 39 -7.37 -11.29 10.18
CA THR A 39 -7.20 -10.96 11.59
C THR A 39 -6.95 -9.47 11.81
N ARG A 40 -7.04 -9.05 13.08
CA ARG A 40 -6.68 -7.72 13.55
C ARG A 40 -5.64 -7.84 14.64
N ILE A 41 -4.63 -6.98 14.60
CA ILE A 41 -3.56 -6.90 15.61
C ILE A 41 -3.66 -5.54 16.27
N SER A 42 -4.00 -5.51 17.56
CA SER A 42 -4.13 -4.26 18.30
C SER A 42 -2.77 -3.60 18.52
N LEU A 43 -2.76 -2.27 18.36
CA LEU A 43 -1.63 -1.40 18.67
C LEU A 43 -2.00 -0.48 19.86
N THR A 44 -2.37 -1.09 20.98
CA THR A 44 -2.80 -0.36 22.20
C THR A 44 -1.82 0.75 22.57
N GLY A 45 -2.35 1.97 22.73
CA GLY A 45 -1.62 3.15 23.11
C GLY A 45 -0.90 3.87 21.95
N VAL A 46 -0.90 3.33 20.72
CA VAL A 46 -0.41 4.03 19.53
C VAL A 46 -1.45 5.04 19.08
N LYS A 47 -1.05 6.28 18.84
CA LYS A 47 -1.91 7.40 18.49
C LYS A 47 -1.49 8.06 17.18
N GLY A 48 -2.46 8.64 16.48
CA GLY A 48 -2.26 9.43 15.28
C GLY A 48 -1.81 8.64 14.07
N ARG A 49 -1.06 9.28 13.19
CA ARG A 49 -0.65 8.72 11.89
C ARG A 49 0.29 7.52 12.07
N ILE A 50 0.01 6.46 11.31
CA ILE A 50 0.88 5.32 11.08
C ILE A 50 1.29 5.38 9.61
N ASP A 51 2.56 5.07 9.31
CA ASP A 51 3.09 5.16 7.97
C ASP A 51 3.57 3.80 7.44
N HIS A 52 4.75 3.75 6.80
CA HIS A 52 5.19 2.56 6.09
C HIS A 52 5.61 1.42 7.00
N PHE A 53 5.59 0.23 6.43
CA PHE A 53 5.91 -1.03 7.10
C PHE A 53 7.09 -1.72 6.43
N SER A 54 7.73 -2.60 7.20
CA SER A 54 8.64 -3.60 6.69
C SER A 54 8.41 -4.95 7.35
N VAL A 55 8.85 -6.04 6.73
CA VAL A 55 8.63 -7.38 7.24
C VAL A 55 9.91 -8.22 7.27
N ASP A 56 10.11 -8.93 8.33
CA ASP A 56 11.02 -10.08 8.40
C ASP A 56 10.22 -11.35 8.13
N VAL A 57 10.27 -11.80 6.89
CA VAL A 57 9.49 -12.98 6.44
C VAL A 57 9.89 -14.25 7.21
N LYS A 58 11.19 -14.45 7.47
CA LYS A 58 11.69 -15.63 8.18
C LYS A 58 11.42 -15.59 9.68
N GLY A 59 11.60 -14.43 10.30
CA GLY A 59 11.37 -14.21 11.73
C GLY A 59 9.91 -13.94 12.07
N HIS A 60 9.01 -13.88 11.07
CA HIS A 60 7.59 -13.54 11.27
C HIS A 60 7.38 -12.24 12.07
N ARG A 61 8.16 -11.20 11.75
CA ARG A 61 8.06 -9.90 12.43
C ARG A 61 7.62 -8.82 11.45
N LEU A 62 6.71 -7.95 11.92
CA LEU A 62 6.31 -6.74 11.20
C LEU A 62 6.86 -5.52 11.95
N PHE A 63 7.42 -4.59 11.20
CA PHE A 63 7.94 -3.31 11.69
C PHE A 63 7.03 -2.20 11.18
N VAL A 64 6.52 -1.37 12.06
CA VAL A 64 5.47 -0.39 11.78
C VAL A 64 5.89 0.99 12.26
N ALA A 65 6.00 1.95 11.35
CA ALA A 65 6.31 3.35 11.70
C ALA A 65 5.06 4.04 12.26
N ALA A 66 5.08 4.35 13.54
CA ALA A 66 4.02 5.11 14.24
C ALA A 66 4.44 6.58 14.34
N VAL A 67 4.23 7.35 13.27
CA VAL A 67 4.76 8.70 13.04
C VAL A 67 4.44 9.65 14.20
N ALA A 68 3.15 9.83 14.46
CA ALA A 68 2.70 10.77 15.49
C ALA A 68 2.95 10.27 16.93
N ASN A 69 3.30 9.01 17.08
CA ASN A 69 3.69 8.40 18.35
C ASN A 69 5.21 8.46 18.58
N HIS A 70 5.97 8.86 17.56
CA HIS A 70 7.43 8.92 17.58
C HIS A 70 8.10 7.58 17.90
N THR A 71 7.49 6.46 17.42
CA THR A 71 7.94 5.11 17.72
C THR A 71 7.94 4.23 16.47
N LEU A 72 8.73 3.16 16.54
CA LEU A 72 8.62 2.01 15.65
C LEU A 72 8.13 0.82 16.46
N GLU A 73 7.01 0.23 16.05
CA GLU A 73 6.42 -0.93 16.71
C GLU A 73 6.91 -2.22 16.07
N VAL A 74 7.36 -3.17 16.87
CA VAL A 74 7.78 -4.50 16.44
C VAL A 74 6.70 -5.50 16.84
N ILE A 75 6.13 -6.16 15.84
CA ILE A 75 5.01 -7.09 16.03
C ILE A 75 5.48 -8.51 15.69
N ASP A 76 5.28 -9.44 16.58
CA ASP A 76 5.39 -10.87 16.31
C ASP A 76 4.10 -11.34 15.64
N LEU A 77 4.19 -11.77 14.40
CA LEU A 77 3.04 -12.16 13.58
C LEU A 77 2.50 -13.56 13.90
N GLN A 78 3.26 -14.39 14.64
CA GLN A 78 2.78 -15.69 15.09
C GLN A 78 1.84 -15.55 16.29
N SER A 79 2.21 -14.71 17.25
CA SER A 79 1.38 -14.41 18.41
C SER A 79 0.35 -13.30 18.16
N GLY A 80 0.52 -12.50 17.09
CA GLY A 80 -0.29 -11.31 16.83
C GLY A 80 -0.10 -10.22 17.88
N LYS A 81 1.09 -10.13 18.52
CA LYS A 81 1.34 -9.17 19.60
C LYS A 81 2.52 -8.26 19.30
N ARG A 82 2.43 -7.02 19.77
CA ARG A 82 3.59 -6.14 19.87
C ARG A 82 4.57 -6.69 20.90
N VAL A 83 5.81 -6.91 20.49
CA VAL A 83 6.86 -7.51 21.33
C VAL A 83 7.96 -6.52 21.70
N HIS A 84 8.08 -5.41 20.95
CA HIS A 84 9.04 -4.35 21.25
C HIS A 84 8.57 -3.01 20.67
N THR A 85 9.06 -1.91 21.24
CA THR A 85 8.87 -0.54 20.75
C THR A 85 10.19 0.18 20.79
N ILE A 86 10.63 0.73 19.65
CA ILE A 86 11.76 1.65 19.57
C ILE A 86 11.20 3.06 19.71
N THR A 87 11.69 3.81 20.70
CA THR A 87 11.23 5.17 21.03
C THR A 87 12.18 6.25 20.50
N ASP A 88 11.82 7.50 20.69
CA ASP A 88 12.63 8.69 20.41
C ASP A 88 13.01 8.82 18.92
N LEU A 89 12.06 8.50 18.07
CA LEU A 89 12.15 8.67 16.64
C LEU A 89 11.50 10.00 16.22
N ALA A 90 12.21 10.78 15.43
CA ALA A 90 11.74 12.09 14.99
C ALA A 90 10.82 11.97 13.75
N GLU A 91 9.56 11.62 13.96
CA GLU A 91 8.57 11.32 12.89
C GLU A 91 9.05 10.18 11.96
N PRO A 92 9.08 8.92 12.44
CA PRO A 92 9.50 7.78 11.61
C PRO A 92 8.48 7.56 10.50
N GLN A 93 8.95 7.44 9.26
CA GLN A 93 8.13 7.19 8.07
C GLN A 93 8.58 5.93 7.34
N GLY A 94 9.71 5.97 6.62
CA GLY A 94 10.23 4.83 5.91
C GLY A 94 10.83 3.78 6.83
N VAL A 95 10.57 2.51 6.53
CA VAL A 95 11.13 1.37 7.27
C VAL A 95 11.60 0.31 6.28
N PHE A 96 12.78 -0.24 6.53
CA PHE A 96 13.29 -1.38 5.77
C PHE A 96 14.09 -2.32 6.68
N TYR A 97 13.76 -3.61 6.64
CA TYR A 97 14.55 -4.65 7.30
C TYR A 97 15.33 -5.47 6.27
N ASP A 98 16.66 -5.42 6.38
CA ASP A 98 17.56 -6.25 5.60
C ASP A 98 17.86 -7.55 6.35
N ALA A 99 17.24 -8.64 5.90
CA ALA A 99 17.44 -9.96 6.50
C ALA A 99 18.87 -10.50 6.30
N SER A 100 19.60 -10.02 5.27
CA SER A 100 20.96 -10.50 4.97
C SER A 100 21.99 -9.98 5.96
N SER A 101 21.84 -8.75 6.41
CA SER A 101 22.72 -8.10 7.39
C SER A 101 22.12 -8.02 8.79
N ASN A 102 20.86 -8.46 8.96
CA ASN A 102 20.08 -8.29 10.17
C ASN A 102 20.06 -6.82 10.64
N ARG A 103 19.80 -5.90 9.71
CA ARG A 103 19.74 -4.47 9.96
C ARG A 103 18.34 -3.94 9.73
N LEU A 104 17.90 -3.05 10.62
CA LEU A 104 16.62 -2.37 10.50
C LEU A 104 16.89 -0.87 10.31
N TYR A 105 16.45 -0.34 9.18
CA TYR A 105 16.59 1.05 8.77
C TYR A 105 15.28 1.77 9.02
N VAL A 106 15.36 2.94 9.66
CA VAL A 106 14.20 3.80 9.97
C VAL A 106 14.51 5.22 9.53
N ALA A 107 13.83 5.69 8.51
CA ALA A 107 13.92 7.07 8.04
C ALA A 107 13.00 7.95 8.90
N CYS A 108 13.51 9.08 9.33
CA CYS A 108 12.84 10.02 10.22
C CYS A 108 12.73 11.38 9.54
N ALA A 109 11.50 11.82 9.28
CA ALA A 109 11.23 13.03 8.51
C ALA A 109 11.65 14.30 9.24
N LEU A 110 11.37 14.40 10.53
CA LEU A 110 11.52 15.66 11.26
C LEU A 110 12.99 16.12 11.41
N ASP A 111 13.93 15.20 11.43
CA ASP A 111 15.35 15.49 11.60
C ASP A 111 16.24 15.05 10.45
N GLY A 112 15.64 14.45 9.38
CA GLY A 112 16.34 13.98 8.19
C GLY A 112 17.28 12.79 8.45
N ASN A 113 17.18 12.13 9.60
CA ASN A 113 18.06 11.03 9.96
C ASN A 113 17.47 9.67 9.50
N THR A 114 18.30 8.83 8.92
CA THR A 114 18.02 7.40 8.83
C THR A 114 18.80 6.68 9.93
N LYS A 115 18.10 6.20 10.94
CA LYS A 115 18.66 5.45 12.05
C LYS A 115 18.73 3.97 11.70
N ILE A 116 19.84 3.32 12.03
CA ILE A 116 20.09 1.91 11.73
C ILE A 116 20.23 1.15 13.03
N TYR A 117 19.47 0.06 13.15
CA TYR A 117 19.41 -0.77 14.34
C TYR A 117 19.87 -2.20 14.03
N ASP A 118 20.45 -2.87 15.01
CA ASP A 118 20.58 -4.32 14.99
C ASP A 118 19.19 -4.97 15.11
N GLY A 119 18.86 -5.85 14.18
CA GLY A 119 17.50 -6.41 14.04
C GLY A 119 17.12 -7.43 15.12
N THR A 120 18.03 -7.81 16.01
CA THR A 120 17.75 -8.72 17.13
C THR A 120 17.65 -7.96 18.46
N SER A 121 18.66 -7.14 18.77
CA SER A 121 18.73 -6.41 20.03
C SER A 121 18.03 -5.06 20.01
N PHE A 122 17.66 -4.57 18.83
CA PHE A 122 17.12 -3.25 18.57
C PHE A 122 17.98 -2.09 19.10
N ARG A 123 19.27 -2.34 19.30
CA ARG A 123 20.24 -1.29 19.63
C ARG A 123 20.60 -0.52 18.37
N GLN A 124 20.60 0.80 18.46
CA GLN A 124 21.07 1.64 17.37
C GLN A 124 22.56 1.41 17.13
N VAL A 125 22.94 1.18 15.89
CA VAL A 125 24.31 0.88 15.47
C VAL A 125 24.91 1.97 14.59
N ALA A 126 24.07 2.74 13.87
CA ALA A 126 24.53 3.85 13.04
C ALA A 126 23.39 4.87 12.83
N THR A 127 23.77 6.02 12.29
CA THR A 127 22.87 7.05 11.77
C THR A 127 23.46 7.62 10.49
N VAL A 128 22.62 7.73 9.46
CA VAL A 128 22.96 8.45 8.23
C VAL A 128 22.10 9.72 8.18
N LYS A 129 22.74 10.86 8.01
CA LYS A 129 22.05 12.15 7.95
C LYS A 129 21.82 12.59 6.51
N PHE A 130 20.59 13.00 6.24
CA PHE A 130 20.16 13.70 5.03
C PHE A 130 19.78 15.14 5.38
N PRO A 131 19.68 16.04 4.37
CA PRO A 131 19.34 17.44 4.64
C PRO A 131 18.05 17.61 5.43
N ASP A 132 17.01 16.86 5.06
CA ASP A 132 15.69 16.92 5.69
C ASP A 132 14.78 15.78 5.20
N ASP A 133 13.62 15.60 5.86
CA ASP A 133 12.48 14.75 5.47
C ASP A 133 12.92 13.41 4.82
N ALA A 134 13.69 12.62 5.57
CA ALA A 134 14.04 11.27 5.15
C ALA A 134 12.79 10.39 5.26
N ASP A 135 12.35 9.84 4.15
CA ASP A 135 11.09 9.13 4.05
C ASP A 135 11.26 7.75 3.39
N ASN A 136 10.73 7.55 2.20
CA ASN A 136 10.66 6.25 1.55
C ASN A 136 12.00 5.52 1.47
N ILE A 137 11.99 4.22 1.76
CA ILE A 137 13.17 3.36 1.71
C ILE A 137 12.95 2.22 0.73
N ARG A 138 13.95 1.93 -0.13
CA ARG A 138 13.98 0.74 -0.99
C ARG A 138 15.38 0.11 -0.95
N TYR A 139 15.46 -1.13 -1.39
CA TYR A 139 16.73 -1.87 -1.46
C TYR A 139 17.07 -2.23 -2.90
N ASP A 140 18.29 -1.88 -3.32
CA ASP A 140 18.84 -2.33 -4.59
C ASP A 140 19.72 -3.58 -4.35
N ALA A 141 19.20 -4.74 -4.73
CA ALA A 141 19.90 -6.01 -4.55
C ALA A 141 21.16 -6.13 -5.42
N ARG A 142 21.28 -5.37 -6.51
CA ARG A 142 22.45 -5.39 -7.41
C ARG A 142 23.64 -4.69 -6.78
N THR A 143 23.41 -3.53 -6.20
CA THR A 143 24.45 -2.73 -5.52
C THR A 143 24.54 -3.04 -4.03
N LYS A 144 23.60 -3.84 -3.50
CA LYS A 144 23.44 -4.12 -2.07
C LYS A 144 23.31 -2.85 -1.24
N SER A 145 22.64 -1.85 -1.79
CA SER A 145 22.46 -0.55 -1.15
C SER A 145 21.02 -0.35 -0.70
N VAL A 146 20.86 0.23 0.46
CA VAL A 146 19.60 0.81 0.91
C VAL A 146 19.50 2.22 0.34
N ILE A 147 18.39 2.54 -0.30
CA ILE A 147 18.13 3.83 -0.92
C ILE A 147 17.07 4.55 -0.08
N VAL A 148 17.35 5.80 0.28
CA VAL A 148 16.45 6.64 1.05
C VAL A 148 16.11 7.88 0.24
N GLY A 149 14.81 8.12 0.04
CA GLY A 149 14.30 9.38 -0.47
C GLY A 149 14.34 10.44 0.62
N TYR A 150 14.74 11.67 0.27
CA TYR A 150 14.80 12.78 1.22
C TYR A 150 14.53 14.13 0.56
N ALA A 151 13.99 15.08 1.33
CA ALA A 151 13.87 16.46 0.90
C ALA A 151 15.18 17.23 1.08
N GLY A 152 15.44 18.17 0.19
CA GLY A 152 16.52 19.14 0.39
C GLY A 152 16.14 20.19 1.43
N ALA A 153 17.14 20.82 2.07
CA ALA A 153 16.98 21.74 3.19
C ALA A 153 16.04 22.96 2.96
N LYS A 154 15.66 23.23 1.71
CA LYS A 154 14.72 24.30 1.33
C LYS A 154 13.34 23.75 0.90
N ALA A 155 13.22 22.45 0.64
CA ALA A 155 11.99 21.82 0.20
C ALA A 155 10.97 21.64 1.35
N LEU A 156 11.40 21.95 2.55
CA LEU A 156 10.68 21.75 3.78
C LEU A 156 9.32 22.41 3.81
N ARG A 157 8.34 21.61 4.21
CA ARG A 157 7.05 22.00 4.79
C ARG A 157 6.22 23.03 4.03
N ASN A 158 6.84 23.82 3.15
CA ASN A 158 6.15 24.80 2.28
C ASN A 158 6.09 24.39 0.81
N ARG A 159 6.65 23.25 0.41
CA ARG A 159 6.56 22.65 -0.94
C ARG A 159 6.81 23.60 -2.11
N GLN A 160 7.59 24.63 -1.93
CA GLN A 160 7.68 25.68 -2.95
C GLN A 160 9.01 25.78 -3.67
N GLU A 161 10.12 25.44 -3.06
CA GLU A 161 11.44 25.54 -3.71
C GLU A 161 12.44 24.64 -3.02
N GLY A 162 13.12 23.82 -3.78
CA GLY A 162 14.23 23.01 -3.31
C GLY A 162 14.32 21.71 -4.06
N THR A 163 15.52 21.20 -4.13
CA THR A 163 15.77 19.86 -4.64
C THR A 163 15.48 18.83 -3.56
N GLY A 164 15.26 17.59 -3.99
CA GLY A 164 15.33 16.41 -3.13
C GLY A 164 16.44 15.50 -3.58
N GLY A 165 16.47 14.29 -3.10
CA GLY A 165 17.46 13.32 -3.51
C GLY A 165 17.15 11.90 -3.07
N LEU A 166 17.88 10.99 -3.68
CA LEU A 166 17.94 9.58 -3.31
C LEU A 166 19.35 9.29 -2.80
N GLY A 167 19.47 9.00 -1.52
CA GLY A 167 20.75 8.70 -0.90
C GLY A 167 20.99 7.21 -0.77
N PHE A 168 22.16 6.74 -1.17
CA PHE A 168 22.54 5.33 -1.19
C PHE A 168 23.42 5.01 0.02
N ILE A 169 22.99 4.03 0.80
CA ILE A 169 23.67 3.54 2.01
C ILE A 169 24.18 2.13 1.76
N ASP A 170 25.44 1.88 2.00
CA ASP A 170 26.07 0.56 1.86
C ASP A 170 25.75 -0.39 3.03
N SER A 171 26.27 -1.62 2.94
CA SER A 171 26.11 -2.63 3.99
C SER A 171 26.75 -2.26 5.33
N ASP A 172 27.71 -1.33 5.32
CA ASP A 172 28.37 -0.83 6.55
C ASP A 172 27.59 0.30 7.22
N GLY A 173 26.49 0.74 6.58
CA GLY A 173 25.65 1.82 7.08
C GLY A 173 26.20 3.21 6.77
N LYS A 174 27.00 3.35 5.68
CA LYS A 174 27.57 4.63 5.25
C LYS A 174 26.89 5.12 3.97
N LYS A 175 26.60 6.41 3.90
CA LYS A 175 26.17 7.04 2.65
C LYS A 175 27.34 7.03 1.66
N THR A 176 27.14 6.42 0.50
CA THR A 176 28.17 6.28 -0.54
C THR A 176 28.07 7.35 -1.62
N PHE A 177 26.87 7.65 -2.04
CA PHE A 177 26.54 8.73 -3.00
C PHE A 177 25.09 9.10 -2.89
N GLU A 178 24.69 10.13 -3.64
CA GLU A 178 23.31 10.56 -3.78
C GLU A 178 23.04 10.98 -5.23
N ILE A 179 21.77 10.90 -5.63
CA ILE A 179 21.27 11.38 -6.91
C ILE A 179 20.24 12.46 -6.59
N ILE A 180 20.50 13.66 -7.09
CA ILE A 180 19.60 14.79 -6.86
C ILE A 180 18.44 14.71 -7.84
N VAL A 181 17.23 14.99 -7.35
CA VAL A 181 15.97 15.10 -8.08
C VAL A 181 15.41 16.51 -7.95
N ASP A 182 14.47 16.87 -8.83
CA ASP A 182 14.05 18.26 -9.02
C ASP A 182 13.22 18.85 -7.88
N ALA A 183 12.64 17.98 -7.01
CA ALA A 183 11.97 18.39 -5.77
C ALA A 183 11.91 17.21 -4.76
N HIS A 184 11.08 17.30 -3.72
CA HIS A 184 10.90 16.23 -2.75
C HIS A 184 10.40 14.94 -3.43
N PRO A 185 11.17 13.84 -3.36
CA PRO A 185 10.73 12.55 -3.89
C PRO A 185 9.73 11.90 -2.93
N GLU A 186 8.66 11.39 -3.48
CA GLU A 186 7.74 10.50 -2.79
C GLU A 186 8.11 9.03 -3.08
N SER A 187 7.16 8.15 -3.33
CA SER A 187 7.47 6.75 -3.61
C SER A 187 8.34 6.58 -4.86
N PHE A 188 9.22 5.60 -4.83
CA PHE A 188 10.05 5.21 -5.97
C PHE A 188 10.14 3.70 -6.09
N GLN A 189 10.42 3.20 -7.31
CA GLN A 189 10.54 1.78 -7.63
C GLN A 189 11.74 1.53 -8.52
N LEU A 190 12.44 0.42 -8.25
CA LEU A 190 13.59 -0.03 -9.05
C LEU A 190 13.19 -1.17 -9.97
N GLU A 191 13.72 -1.20 -11.18
CA GLU A 191 13.76 -2.40 -11.98
C GLU A 191 14.66 -3.45 -11.30
N LYS A 192 14.20 -4.68 -11.24
CA LYS A 192 14.99 -5.80 -10.70
C LYS A 192 16.04 -6.30 -11.70
N THR A 193 15.71 -6.26 -12.98
CA THR A 193 16.54 -6.75 -14.08
C THR A 193 17.18 -5.62 -14.89
N GLY A 194 16.62 -4.41 -14.85
CA GLY A 194 17.14 -3.22 -15.51
C GLY A 194 18.03 -2.35 -14.62
N THR A 195 18.37 -1.17 -15.08
CA THR A 195 19.17 -0.17 -14.34
C THR A 195 18.37 1.06 -13.94
N ARG A 196 17.08 1.09 -14.27
CA ARG A 196 16.24 2.27 -14.04
C ARG A 196 15.59 2.23 -12.67
N LEU A 197 15.43 3.42 -12.14
CA LEU A 197 14.62 3.71 -10.98
C LEU A 197 13.62 4.81 -11.41
N PHE A 198 12.36 4.63 -11.04
CA PHE A 198 11.29 5.60 -11.27
C PHE A 198 10.96 6.25 -9.94
N VAL A 199 10.85 7.57 -9.90
CA VAL A 199 10.54 8.31 -8.68
C VAL A 199 9.44 9.33 -8.94
N ASN A 200 8.43 9.36 -8.07
CA ASN A 200 7.41 10.40 -8.07
C ASN A 200 7.97 11.70 -7.50
N VAL A 201 7.82 12.80 -8.24
CA VAL A 201 8.16 14.17 -7.83
C VAL A 201 6.89 15.03 -7.92
N PRO A 202 6.00 14.97 -6.90
CA PRO A 202 4.67 15.58 -6.97
C PRO A 202 4.67 17.10 -7.19
N ASP A 203 5.62 17.79 -6.58
CA ASP A 203 5.74 19.26 -6.70
C ASP A 203 6.07 19.71 -8.13
N LYS A 204 6.62 18.81 -8.95
CA LYS A 204 6.85 19.02 -10.38
C LYS A 204 5.77 18.40 -11.25
N GLN A 205 4.87 17.62 -10.67
CA GLN A 205 3.85 16.84 -11.38
C GLN A 205 4.47 15.93 -12.44
N GLU A 206 5.51 15.18 -12.04
CA GLU A 206 6.23 14.30 -12.95
C GLU A 206 6.72 13.02 -12.24
N ILE A 207 7.16 12.10 -13.06
CA ILE A 207 7.94 10.94 -12.66
C ILE A 207 9.33 11.12 -13.27
N GLU A 208 10.36 11.19 -12.45
CA GLU A 208 11.72 11.18 -12.93
C GLU A 208 12.22 9.75 -13.14
N VAL A 209 12.95 9.54 -14.24
CA VAL A 209 13.59 8.26 -14.55
C VAL A 209 15.09 8.41 -14.31
N ILE A 210 15.60 7.56 -13.44
CA ILE A 210 16.99 7.57 -13.02
C ILE A 210 17.72 6.35 -13.60
N ASP A 211 18.88 6.58 -14.21
CA ASP A 211 19.88 5.54 -14.45
C ASP A 211 20.74 5.41 -13.19
N VAL A 212 20.52 4.34 -12.43
CA VAL A 212 21.23 4.09 -11.17
C VAL A 212 22.74 3.85 -11.40
N VAL A 213 23.12 3.23 -12.52
CA VAL A 213 24.52 2.97 -12.86
C VAL A 213 25.23 4.27 -13.27
N GLY A 214 24.57 5.08 -14.11
CA GLY A 214 25.06 6.40 -14.53
C GLY A 214 24.91 7.48 -13.45
N ARG A 215 24.18 7.18 -12.34
CA ARG A 215 23.93 8.06 -11.20
C ARG A 215 23.32 9.42 -11.60
N LYS A 216 22.33 9.39 -12.46
CA LYS A 216 21.71 10.62 -12.98
C LYS A 216 20.26 10.42 -13.40
N VAL A 217 19.48 11.49 -13.36
CA VAL A 217 18.19 11.58 -14.03
C VAL A 217 18.42 11.55 -15.55
N VAL A 218 17.68 10.72 -16.26
CA VAL A 218 17.80 10.52 -17.70
C VAL A 218 16.53 10.88 -18.48
N ASP A 219 15.39 10.98 -17.79
CA ASP A 219 14.11 11.33 -18.41
C ASP A 219 13.13 11.88 -17.38
N HIS A 220 12.13 12.64 -17.85
CA HIS A 220 11.05 13.23 -17.06
C HIS A 220 9.71 12.93 -17.74
N TRP A 221 8.81 12.24 -17.03
CA TRP A 221 7.50 11.90 -17.55
C TRP A 221 6.42 12.76 -16.88
N PRO A 222 5.81 13.71 -17.59
CA PRO A 222 4.82 14.59 -16.99
C PRO A 222 3.55 13.82 -16.60
N VAL A 223 3.03 14.09 -15.41
CA VAL A 223 1.72 13.64 -14.94
C VAL A 223 0.71 14.73 -15.25
N THR A 224 0.05 14.64 -16.41
CA THR A 224 -0.81 15.71 -16.93
C THR A 224 -2.29 15.56 -16.61
N SER A 225 -2.75 14.32 -16.35
CA SER A 225 -4.15 13.98 -16.12
C SER A 225 -4.60 14.18 -14.67
N ALA A 226 -3.63 14.34 -13.73
CA ALA A 226 -3.89 14.53 -12.31
C ALA A 226 -2.68 15.17 -11.62
N LYS A 227 -2.77 15.39 -10.30
CA LYS A 227 -1.73 15.96 -9.45
C LYS A 227 -1.52 15.14 -8.20
N ASP A 228 -0.44 15.45 -7.47
CA ASP A 228 -0.11 14.80 -6.21
C ASP A 228 0.05 13.29 -6.41
N ASN A 229 1.02 12.90 -7.24
CA ASN A 229 1.42 11.52 -7.53
C ASN A 229 2.31 10.99 -6.39
N PHE A 230 1.72 10.19 -5.48
CA PHE A 230 2.39 9.75 -4.26
C PHE A 230 2.85 8.29 -4.34
N PRO A 231 1.99 7.26 -4.17
CA PRO A 231 2.47 5.89 -4.20
C PRO A 231 2.69 5.40 -5.63
N MET A 232 3.59 4.43 -5.77
CA MET A 232 3.79 3.70 -7.02
C MET A 232 4.13 2.23 -6.80
N ALA A 233 3.80 1.39 -7.80
CA ALA A 233 4.24 0.01 -7.90
C ALA A 233 4.63 -0.32 -9.34
N LEU A 234 5.49 -1.32 -9.52
CA LEU A 234 6.05 -1.69 -10.83
C LEU A 234 5.66 -3.12 -11.21
N ASP A 235 5.09 -3.29 -12.40
CA ASP A 235 4.99 -4.55 -13.14
C ASP A 235 6.09 -4.55 -14.21
N GLU A 236 7.29 -4.92 -13.83
CA GLU A 236 8.44 -4.92 -14.73
C GLU A 236 8.25 -5.88 -15.91
N ALA A 237 7.61 -7.03 -15.66
CA ALA A 237 7.40 -8.06 -16.68
C ALA A 237 6.52 -7.56 -17.86
N HIS A 238 5.58 -6.67 -17.59
CA HIS A 238 4.69 -6.10 -18.61
C HIS A 238 5.01 -4.63 -18.92
N HIS A 239 6.10 -4.10 -18.38
CA HIS A 239 6.52 -2.71 -18.56
C HIS A 239 5.45 -1.69 -18.15
N ARG A 240 4.84 -1.88 -16.96
CA ARG A 240 3.82 -0.97 -16.44
C ARG A 240 4.19 -0.44 -15.07
N LEU A 241 4.11 0.87 -14.93
CA LEU A 241 4.25 1.58 -13.66
C LEU A 241 2.89 2.11 -13.23
N PHE A 242 2.47 1.71 -12.05
CA PHE A 242 1.22 2.14 -11.43
C PHE A 242 1.50 3.29 -10.48
N VAL A 243 0.71 4.35 -10.59
CA VAL A 243 0.83 5.55 -9.76
C VAL A 243 -0.54 5.95 -9.28
N ALA A 244 -0.71 6.17 -7.97
CA ALA A 244 -1.94 6.77 -7.48
C ALA A 244 -1.74 8.26 -7.21
N THR A 245 -2.77 9.05 -7.57
CA THR A 245 -2.81 10.49 -7.42
C THR A 245 -3.90 10.92 -6.45
N ARG A 246 -3.84 12.18 -5.97
CA ARG A 246 -4.81 12.70 -5.01
C ARG A 246 -5.79 13.70 -5.60
N THR A 247 -5.42 14.38 -6.70
CA THR A 247 -6.21 15.50 -7.27
C THR A 247 -6.32 15.43 -8.79
N PRO A 248 -7.40 14.84 -9.36
CA PRO A 248 -8.37 13.99 -8.70
C PRO A 248 -7.76 12.64 -8.27
N PRO A 249 -8.40 11.89 -7.34
CA PRO A 249 -7.93 10.56 -6.96
C PRO A 249 -8.05 9.58 -8.13
N ARG A 250 -6.92 9.11 -8.64
CA ARG A 250 -6.83 8.19 -9.79
C ARG A 250 -5.71 7.19 -9.63
N LEU A 251 -5.91 6.00 -10.16
CA LEU A 251 -4.85 5.09 -10.53
C LEU A 251 -4.46 5.40 -11.97
N LEU A 252 -3.21 5.76 -12.20
CA LEU A 252 -2.63 5.98 -13.51
C LEU A 252 -1.69 4.83 -13.83
N VAL A 253 -1.64 4.44 -15.11
CA VAL A 253 -0.76 3.39 -15.61
C VAL A 253 0.13 3.97 -16.69
N PHE A 254 1.44 3.91 -16.47
CA PHE A 254 2.44 4.36 -17.44
C PHE A 254 3.13 3.17 -18.10
N ASP A 255 3.38 3.27 -19.39
CA ASP A 255 4.26 2.34 -20.12
C ASP A 255 5.72 2.75 -19.86
N THR A 256 6.50 1.85 -19.25
CA THR A 256 7.89 2.18 -18.84
C THR A 256 8.88 2.25 -19.99
N LYS A 257 8.50 1.90 -21.22
CA LYS A 257 9.35 2.06 -22.40
C LYS A 257 9.20 3.44 -23.04
N SER A 258 7.97 3.95 -23.06
CA SER A 258 7.65 5.21 -23.73
C SER A 258 7.44 6.39 -22.77
N GLY A 259 7.27 6.14 -21.48
CA GLY A 259 6.91 7.15 -20.48
C GLY A 259 5.49 7.69 -20.61
N LYS A 260 4.64 7.06 -21.42
CA LYS A 260 3.28 7.56 -21.68
C LYS A 260 2.28 6.93 -20.71
N GLU A 261 1.32 7.73 -20.25
CA GLU A 261 0.12 7.23 -19.61
C GLU A 261 -0.72 6.44 -20.64
N VAL A 262 -1.01 5.16 -20.34
CA VAL A 262 -1.74 4.25 -21.22
C VAL A 262 -3.11 3.86 -20.68
N ALA A 263 -3.32 4.00 -19.37
CA ALA A 263 -4.63 3.77 -18.75
C ALA A 263 -4.79 4.60 -17.49
N SER A 264 -6.04 4.86 -17.11
CA SER A 264 -6.38 5.45 -15.82
C SER A 264 -7.75 4.96 -15.32
N ALA A 265 -7.90 4.90 -14.00
CA ALA A 265 -9.16 4.56 -13.33
C ALA A 265 -9.39 5.43 -12.10
N GLU A 266 -10.64 5.61 -11.70
CA GLU A 266 -10.97 6.32 -10.46
C GLU A 266 -10.72 5.43 -9.24
N ILE A 267 -10.14 6.01 -8.19
CA ILE A 267 -9.98 5.38 -6.87
C ILE A 267 -10.81 6.13 -5.83
N ALA A 268 -11.09 5.47 -4.70
CA ALA A 268 -12.02 6.02 -3.71
C ALA A 268 -11.53 7.31 -3.02
N GLY A 269 -10.23 7.54 -2.96
CA GLY A 269 -9.66 8.72 -2.30
C GLY A 269 -8.14 8.75 -2.29
N ASN A 270 -7.58 9.64 -1.49
CA ASN A 270 -6.13 9.77 -1.34
C ASN A 270 -5.51 8.46 -0.88
N SER A 271 -4.35 8.14 -1.46
CA SER A 271 -3.58 6.93 -1.19
C SER A 271 -2.14 7.31 -0.86
N ASP A 272 -1.53 6.59 0.09
CA ASP A 272 -0.09 6.67 0.40
C ASP A 272 0.63 5.37 0.03
N ASP A 273 -0.11 4.25 -0.05
CA ASP A 273 0.44 2.98 -0.52
C ASP A 273 -0.47 2.29 -1.53
N LEU A 274 0.16 1.76 -2.58
CA LEU A 274 -0.44 0.81 -3.51
C LEU A 274 0.54 -0.34 -3.79
N PHE A 275 0.00 -1.52 -4.08
CA PHE A 275 0.81 -2.73 -4.26
C PHE A 275 0.35 -3.49 -5.50
N TYR A 276 1.32 -4.07 -6.21
CA TYR A 276 1.05 -4.98 -7.31
C TYR A 276 1.35 -6.41 -6.91
N ASP A 277 0.31 -7.25 -6.95
CA ASP A 277 0.39 -8.70 -6.80
C ASP A 277 0.59 -9.34 -8.17
N SER A 278 1.82 -9.62 -8.53
CA SER A 278 2.18 -10.19 -9.84
C SER A 278 1.63 -11.61 -10.03
N ALA A 279 1.46 -12.37 -8.95
CA ALA A 279 0.95 -13.74 -9.02
C ALA A 279 -0.53 -13.77 -9.44
N ARG A 280 -1.32 -12.76 -9.02
CA ARG A 280 -2.75 -12.65 -9.33
C ARG A 280 -3.05 -11.60 -10.41
N GLY A 281 -2.07 -10.79 -10.80
CA GLY A 281 -2.26 -9.65 -11.69
C GLY A 281 -3.19 -8.59 -11.08
N ARG A 282 -3.05 -8.31 -9.77
CA ARG A 282 -3.93 -7.41 -9.04
C ARG A 282 -3.18 -6.21 -8.49
N ILE A 283 -3.90 -5.09 -8.41
CA ILE A 283 -3.42 -3.87 -7.76
C ILE A 283 -4.30 -3.62 -6.54
N TYR A 284 -3.68 -3.47 -5.37
CA TYR A 284 -4.34 -3.10 -4.12
C TYR A 284 -4.03 -1.64 -3.83
N VAL A 285 -5.07 -0.79 -3.72
CA VAL A 285 -4.93 0.65 -3.43
C VAL A 285 -5.57 0.95 -2.09
N LEU A 286 -4.75 1.28 -1.10
CA LEU A 286 -5.19 1.68 0.22
C LEU A 286 -5.61 3.15 0.19
N THR A 287 -6.84 3.47 0.59
CA THR A 287 -7.34 4.85 0.50
C THR A 287 -7.82 5.43 1.82
N SER A 288 -7.67 6.73 1.99
CA SER A 288 -8.10 7.45 3.20
C SER A 288 -9.62 7.54 3.36
N LYS A 289 -10.39 7.27 2.29
CA LYS A 289 -11.86 7.42 2.23
C LYS A 289 -12.62 6.13 2.55
N SER A 290 -12.15 5.38 3.54
CA SER A 290 -12.79 4.15 4.03
C SER A 290 -12.96 3.06 2.95
N ALA A 291 -12.01 2.96 2.05
CA ALA A 291 -12.03 1.97 1.00
C ALA A 291 -10.64 1.41 0.68
N LEU A 292 -10.63 0.13 0.36
CA LEU A 292 -9.51 -0.58 -0.26
C LEU A 292 -10.01 -1.01 -1.65
N ASP A 293 -9.44 -0.39 -2.68
CA ASP A 293 -9.78 -0.70 -4.06
C ASP A 293 -8.89 -1.82 -4.60
N VAL A 294 -9.49 -2.77 -5.29
CA VAL A 294 -8.79 -3.89 -5.92
C VAL A 294 -9.05 -3.89 -7.41
N PHE A 295 -7.99 -3.72 -8.18
CA PHE A 295 -8.06 -3.78 -9.63
C PHE A 295 -7.50 -5.10 -10.14
N GLN A 296 -8.14 -5.67 -11.16
CA GLN A 296 -7.68 -6.85 -11.88
C GLN A 296 -7.13 -6.45 -13.24
N ARG A 297 -5.90 -6.83 -13.52
CA ARG A 297 -5.34 -6.71 -14.86
C ARG A 297 -6.05 -7.69 -15.80
N ARG A 298 -6.59 -7.18 -16.91
CA ARG A 298 -7.10 -7.98 -18.04
C ARG A 298 -5.98 -8.22 -19.05
N ASP A 299 -5.30 -7.16 -19.39
CA ASP A 299 -4.10 -7.13 -20.20
C ASP A 299 -3.21 -5.97 -19.71
N PRO A 300 -2.04 -5.70 -20.30
CA PRO A 300 -1.15 -4.64 -19.81
C PRO A 300 -1.78 -3.23 -19.77
N ASP A 301 -2.78 -2.95 -20.60
CA ASP A 301 -3.38 -1.62 -20.73
C ASP A 301 -4.80 -1.52 -20.17
N HIS A 302 -5.38 -2.62 -19.64
CA HIS A 302 -6.75 -2.65 -19.12
C HIS A 302 -6.82 -3.23 -17.72
N TYR A 303 -7.42 -2.46 -16.81
CA TYR A 303 -7.54 -2.76 -15.38
C TYR A 303 -8.97 -2.49 -14.91
N ASP A 304 -9.65 -3.53 -14.45
CA ASP A 304 -11.03 -3.42 -13.95
C ASP A 304 -11.04 -3.32 -12.43
N LEU A 305 -11.80 -2.38 -11.88
CA LEU A 305 -12.13 -2.36 -10.46
C LEU A 305 -13.05 -3.56 -10.16
N ILE A 306 -12.49 -4.61 -9.54
CA ILE A 306 -13.24 -5.83 -9.22
C ILE A 306 -13.78 -5.87 -7.79
N ALA A 307 -13.26 -5.03 -6.91
CA ALA A 307 -13.79 -4.89 -5.56
C ALA A 307 -13.44 -3.51 -4.97
N ARG A 308 -14.38 -2.97 -4.20
CA ARG A 308 -14.18 -1.84 -3.29
C ARG A 308 -14.59 -2.29 -1.90
N ILE A 309 -13.62 -2.62 -1.06
CA ILE A 309 -13.82 -3.18 0.27
C ILE A 309 -13.93 -2.02 1.26
N LEU A 310 -15.02 -2.00 2.03
CA LEU A 310 -15.19 -0.99 3.08
C LEU A 310 -14.18 -1.23 4.22
N THR A 311 -13.52 -0.17 4.62
CA THR A 311 -12.47 -0.16 5.64
C THR A 311 -12.71 0.94 6.67
N PRO A 312 -12.05 0.91 7.82
CA PRO A 312 -11.97 2.07 8.68
C PRO A 312 -11.39 3.29 7.93
N PRO A 313 -11.81 4.51 8.26
CA PRO A 313 -11.26 5.70 7.63
C PRO A 313 -9.76 5.87 7.93
N ARG A 314 -9.04 6.58 7.02
CA ARG A 314 -7.61 6.85 7.09
C ARG A 314 -6.70 5.62 6.99
N MET A 315 -7.21 4.50 6.50
CA MET A 315 -6.42 3.30 6.20
C MET A 315 -5.74 3.46 4.82
N GLN A 316 -4.66 4.22 4.76
CA GLN A 316 -4.02 4.60 3.50
C GLN A 316 -2.57 4.09 3.34
N THR A 317 -2.02 3.48 4.40
CA THR A 317 -0.67 2.91 4.42
C THR A 317 -0.69 1.44 4.83
N GLY A 318 0.33 0.69 4.41
CA GLY A 318 0.40 -0.74 4.69
C GLY A 318 1.59 -1.45 4.05
N LEU A 319 1.45 -2.77 3.87
CA LEU A 319 2.43 -3.61 3.19
C LEU A 319 1.76 -4.86 2.61
N PHE A 320 1.97 -5.13 1.33
CA PHE A 320 1.65 -6.42 0.75
C PHE A 320 2.88 -7.34 0.80
N VAL A 321 2.70 -8.55 1.32
CA VAL A 321 3.74 -9.58 1.43
C VAL A 321 3.40 -10.72 0.47
N PRO A 322 4.02 -10.75 -0.72
CA PRO A 322 3.69 -11.72 -1.78
C PRO A 322 3.89 -13.17 -1.35
N GLU A 323 4.92 -13.46 -0.53
CA GLU A 323 5.25 -14.79 -0.02
C GLU A 323 4.11 -15.43 0.76
N TRP A 324 3.27 -14.62 1.38
CA TRP A 324 2.13 -15.07 2.17
C TRP A 324 0.79 -14.77 1.51
N GLY A 325 0.77 -13.99 0.41
CA GLY A 325 -0.44 -13.47 -0.19
C GLY A 325 -1.25 -12.62 0.81
N ARG A 326 -0.58 -11.85 1.67
CA ARG A 326 -1.23 -11.06 2.72
C ARG A 326 -0.94 -9.58 2.57
N LEU A 327 -2.00 -8.79 2.78
CA LEU A 327 -1.94 -7.33 2.87
C LEU A 327 -2.14 -6.91 4.32
N PHE A 328 -1.16 -6.23 4.87
CA PHE A 328 -1.19 -5.60 6.19
C PHE A 328 -1.54 -4.13 6.01
N ALA A 329 -2.58 -3.63 6.66
CA ALA A 329 -3.07 -2.26 6.49
C ALA A 329 -3.17 -1.55 7.84
N ALA A 330 -2.66 -0.33 7.91
CA ALA A 330 -2.70 0.50 9.12
C ALA A 330 -4.08 1.11 9.33
N VAL A 331 -4.64 0.91 10.50
CA VAL A 331 -5.82 1.64 10.98
C VAL A 331 -5.37 2.55 12.12
N PRO A 332 -5.21 3.86 11.90
CA PRO A 332 -4.89 4.80 12.95
C PRO A 332 -6.00 4.87 14.00
N ASN A 333 -5.66 5.23 15.24
CA ASN A 333 -6.66 5.42 16.29
C ASN A 333 -7.66 6.53 15.92
N GLN A 334 -8.92 6.35 16.33
CA GLN A 334 -9.98 7.32 16.11
C GLN A 334 -10.93 7.37 17.31
N GLY A 335 -10.93 8.48 18.02
CA GLY A 335 -11.72 8.60 19.24
C GLY A 335 -11.34 7.51 20.25
N GLU A 336 -12.31 6.68 20.62
CA GLU A 336 -12.11 5.53 21.53
C GLU A 336 -11.58 4.28 20.82
N GLN A 337 -11.61 4.22 19.48
CA GLN A 337 -11.04 3.10 18.73
C GLN A 337 -9.54 3.18 18.79
N GLU A 338 -8.91 2.14 19.32
CA GLU A 338 -7.45 2.00 19.31
C GLU A 338 -6.93 1.76 17.89
N ALA A 339 -5.64 2.08 17.69
CA ALA A 339 -4.96 1.74 16.46
C ALA A 339 -4.82 0.22 16.31
N GLU A 340 -4.90 -0.28 15.09
CA GLU A 340 -4.74 -1.70 14.78
C GLU A 340 -4.08 -1.90 13.41
N ILE A 341 -3.56 -3.08 13.18
CA ILE A 341 -3.21 -3.57 11.84
C ILE A 341 -4.29 -4.57 11.42
N GLN A 342 -4.95 -4.30 10.31
CA GLN A 342 -5.84 -5.27 9.66
C GLN A 342 -5.04 -6.09 8.67
N VAL A 343 -5.16 -7.42 8.78
CA VAL A 343 -4.49 -8.38 7.91
C VAL A 343 -5.51 -9.00 6.97
N TYR A 344 -5.33 -8.78 5.68
CA TYR A 344 -6.17 -9.36 4.64
C TYR A 344 -5.44 -10.47 3.92
N GLU A 345 -6.17 -11.52 3.57
CA GLU A 345 -5.69 -12.64 2.76
C GLU A 345 -6.19 -12.49 1.32
N ALA A 346 -5.27 -12.50 0.36
CA ALA A 346 -5.56 -12.46 -1.07
C ALA A 346 -5.95 -13.86 -1.58
N ARG A 347 -7.10 -13.97 -2.21
CA ARG A 347 -7.66 -15.23 -2.73
C ARG A 347 -7.70 -15.28 -4.25
#